data_a6d276376388ca469dd760265d71e0bc
#
_entry.id   a6d276376388ca469dd760265d71e0bc
#
_cell.length_a   1.000
_cell.length_b   1.000
_cell.length_c   1.000
_cell.angle_alpha   90.00
_cell.angle_beta   90.00
_cell.angle_gamma   90.00
#
_symmetry.space_group_name_H-M   'P 1'
#
loop_
_entity.id
_entity.type
_entity.pdbx_description
1 polymer ?
#
loop_
_entity_poly.entity_id
_entity_poly.type
_entity_poly.pdbx_seq_one_letter_code
_entity_poly.pdbx_strand_id
1 'polypeptide(L)'
;MKNSIIILLSILCCFLSCTTKQTTSIKANVTIKTDATIKAYNPMIFGGFLEHFGKQIYGGVFDPGSPLSDKNGFRTDVINALKELKIPVIRWPGGCFVDGYHWINGVGENRQPKDDVRWGVVEPNTFGTHEFVELCRLLNAEPYICQNGLADVQEMADWVEYSNATKGKFAEMRKENGYSDPLNVKIWSVGNERSGLDYIHKVRDGGIAMKQVDSSVLVSCSGTHGGSTIDPYLFEAAGKHLNYISVHQYWIENFQKHYTPDYLSLIHI
;
A
#
# COMPACT_ATOMS: atom_id res chain seq x y z
N MET A 1 42.72 29.84 -52.89
CA MET A 1 42.47 30.65 -51.68
C MET A 1 41.03 30.68 -51.19
N LYS A 2 39.98 30.71 -52.03
CA LYS A 2 38.59 30.73 -51.59
C LYS A 2 38.15 29.46 -50.86
N ASN A 3 38.60 28.29 -51.27
CA ASN A 3 38.21 27.02 -50.65
C ASN A 3 38.86 26.74 -49.26
N SER A 4 40.01 27.33 -48.98
CA SER A 4 40.70 27.17 -47.69
C SER A 4 40.04 28.04 -46.59
N ILE A 5 39.41 29.18 -46.97
CA ILE A 5 38.70 30.02 -46.02
C ILE A 5 37.37 29.43 -45.60
N ILE A 6 36.68 28.71 -46.50
CA ILE A 6 35.39 28.05 -46.19
C ILE A 6 35.63 26.90 -45.23
N ILE A 7 36.69 26.11 -45.37
CA ILE A 7 37.03 25.01 -44.48
C ILE A 7 37.40 25.54 -43.07
N LEU A 8 38.14 26.64 -42.99
CA LEU A 8 38.48 27.25 -41.72
C LEU A 8 37.27 27.81 -40.97
N LEU A 9 36.30 28.42 -41.68
CA LEU A 9 35.04 28.88 -41.09
C LEU A 9 34.17 27.72 -40.60
N SER A 10 34.14 26.60 -41.33
CA SER A 10 33.35 25.41 -40.93
C SER A 10 33.95 24.77 -39.68
N ILE A 11 35.28 24.72 -39.52
CA ILE A 11 35.91 24.19 -38.32
C ILE A 11 35.69 25.12 -37.12
N LEU A 12 35.72 26.44 -37.33
CA LEU A 12 35.47 27.42 -36.27
C LEU A 12 34.01 27.36 -35.74
N CYS A 13 33.02 27.10 -36.61
CA CYS A 13 31.65 26.90 -36.22
C CYS A 13 31.42 25.62 -35.39
N CYS A 14 32.18 24.54 -35.62
CA CYS A 14 32.10 23.32 -34.84
C CYS A 14 32.62 23.47 -33.41
N PHE A 15 33.57 24.40 -33.18
CA PHE A 15 34.06 24.65 -31.81
C PHE A 15 33.18 25.59 -30.99
N LEU A 16 32.28 26.36 -31.62
CA LEU A 16 31.34 27.26 -30.92
C LEU A 16 30.07 26.60 -30.47
N SER A 17 29.83 25.33 -30.87
CA SER A 17 28.60 24.58 -30.48
C SER A 17 28.74 23.77 -29.21
N CYS A 18 29.86 23.86 -28.49
CA CYS A 18 29.98 23.24 -27.18
C CYS A 18 29.37 24.16 -26.12
N THR A 19 28.05 24.25 -26.09
CA THR A 19 27.35 24.80 -24.93
C THR A 19 27.54 23.84 -23.76
N THR A 20 28.53 24.16 -22.91
CA THR A 20 28.59 23.56 -21.58
C THR A 20 27.27 23.81 -20.88
N LYS A 21 26.46 22.78 -20.71
CA LYS A 21 25.34 22.81 -19.78
C LYS A 21 25.91 23.22 -18.44
N GLN A 22 25.69 24.45 -18.06
CA GLN A 22 26.03 24.94 -16.74
C GLN A 22 25.17 24.15 -15.75
N THR A 23 25.77 23.15 -15.14
CA THR A 23 25.13 22.45 -14.03
C THR A 23 25.07 23.44 -12.87
N THR A 24 23.92 24.07 -12.70
CA THR A 24 23.66 24.83 -11.48
C THR A 24 23.68 23.86 -10.32
N SER A 25 24.72 23.93 -9.50
CA SER A 25 24.76 23.15 -8.27
C SER A 25 23.67 23.69 -7.32
N ILE A 26 22.69 22.85 -7.01
CA ILE A 26 21.71 23.17 -5.98
C ILE A 26 22.44 23.07 -4.64
N LYS A 27 22.51 24.18 -3.91
CA LYS A 27 23.03 24.20 -2.55
C LYS A 27 21.85 24.11 -1.59
N ALA A 28 21.85 23.13 -0.72
CA ALA A 28 20.92 23.00 0.37
C ALA A 28 21.64 23.20 1.71
N ASN A 29 21.03 23.98 2.60
CA ASN A 29 21.48 24.11 3.97
C ASN A 29 20.58 23.26 4.87
N VAL A 30 21.17 22.35 5.63
CA VAL A 30 20.48 21.56 6.63
C VAL A 30 20.88 22.05 8.02
N THR A 31 19.93 22.50 8.79
CA THR A 31 20.16 22.91 10.19
C THR A 31 19.53 21.88 11.12
N ILE A 32 20.36 21.22 11.92
CA ILE A 32 19.91 20.27 12.95
C ILE A 32 19.94 21.00 14.31
N LYS A 33 18.76 21.14 14.95
CA LYS A 33 18.64 21.67 16.30
C LYS A 33 18.79 20.54 17.29
N THR A 34 19.92 20.42 17.94
CA THR A 34 20.23 19.35 18.90
C THR A 34 19.67 19.60 20.31
N ASP A 35 19.21 20.81 20.58
CA ASP A 35 18.57 21.27 21.81
C ASP A 35 17.03 21.15 21.78
N ALA A 36 16.48 20.74 20.65
CA ALA A 36 15.05 20.54 20.53
C ALA A 36 14.59 19.31 21.34
N THR A 37 13.44 19.44 22.00
CA THR A 37 12.82 18.31 22.68
C THR A 37 12.50 17.22 21.66
N ILE A 38 13.13 16.05 21.79
CA ILE A 38 12.86 14.90 20.96
C ILE A 38 11.49 14.37 21.33
N LYS A 39 10.54 14.44 20.41
CA LYS A 39 9.24 13.77 20.54
C LYS A 39 9.38 12.34 20.01
N ALA A 40 8.85 11.39 20.75
CA ALA A 40 8.73 10.03 20.25
C ALA A 40 7.82 10.03 19.00
N TYR A 41 8.26 9.35 17.96
CA TYR A 41 7.43 9.11 16.77
C TYR A 41 6.81 7.71 16.83
N ASN A 42 5.70 7.52 16.14
CA ASN A 42 5.11 6.20 15.99
C ASN A 42 5.92 5.40 14.93
N PRO A 43 6.54 4.25 15.30
CA PRO A 43 7.31 3.44 14.34
C PRO A 43 6.52 3.01 13.11
N MET A 44 5.19 2.96 13.20
CA MET A 44 4.31 2.58 12.08
C MET A 44 4.47 3.47 10.84
N ILE A 45 5.05 4.68 10.96
CA ILE A 45 5.39 5.54 9.82
C ILE A 45 6.38 4.87 8.83
N PHE A 46 7.13 3.86 9.27
CA PHE A 46 8.04 3.08 8.43
C PHE A 46 7.38 1.82 7.84
N GLY A 47 6.06 1.76 7.89
CA GLY A 47 5.29 0.70 7.25
C GLY A 47 5.46 0.66 5.74
N GLY A 48 5.07 -0.46 5.15
CA GLY A 48 5.07 -0.67 3.72
C GLY A 48 3.73 -1.16 3.21
N PHE A 49 3.63 -1.33 1.91
CA PHE A 49 2.48 -2.00 1.30
C PHE A 49 2.95 -3.10 0.36
N LEU A 50 2.12 -4.12 0.25
CA LEU A 50 2.28 -5.25 -0.64
C LEU A 50 1.00 -5.35 -1.47
N GLU A 51 1.14 -5.25 -2.78
CA GLU A 51 0.00 -5.22 -3.69
C GLU A 51 0.09 -6.35 -4.72
N HIS A 52 -1.08 -6.80 -5.20
CA HIS A 52 -1.16 -7.65 -6.38
C HIS A 52 -0.85 -6.82 -7.64
N PHE A 53 0.41 -6.38 -7.73
CA PHE A 53 0.91 -5.52 -8.79
C PHE A 53 2.31 -5.97 -9.23
N GLY A 54 2.48 -6.23 -10.52
CA GLY A 54 3.74 -6.70 -11.08
C GLY A 54 4.25 -7.97 -10.38
N LYS A 55 5.47 -7.92 -9.87
CA LYS A 55 6.12 -9.04 -9.16
C LYS A 55 6.27 -8.80 -7.65
N GLN A 56 5.38 -8.04 -7.05
CA GLN A 56 5.49 -7.81 -5.61
C GLN A 56 5.16 -9.08 -4.82
N ILE A 57 4.13 -9.80 -5.22
CA ILE A 57 3.69 -11.05 -4.58
C ILE A 57 4.24 -12.24 -5.35
N TYR A 58 3.67 -12.58 -6.49
CA TYR A 58 4.08 -13.74 -7.28
C TYR A 58 5.41 -13.50 -7.99
N GLY A 59 6.41 -14.38 -7.71
CA GLY A 59 7.78 -14.17 -8.15
C GLY A 59 8.54 -13.09 -7.38
N GLY A 60 7.90 -12.51 -6.37
CA GLY A 60 8.46 -11.56 -5.40
C GLY A 60 8.59 -12.19 -4.02
N VAL A 61 7.71 -11.80 -3.06
CA VAL A 61 7.73 -12.38 -1.70
C VAL A 61 7.26 -13.83 -1.66
N PHE A 62 6.45 -14.25 -2.64
CA PHE A 62 5.86 -15.58 -2.75
C PHE A 62 6.10 -16.19 -4.13
N ASP A 63 6.84 -17.29 -4.16
CA ASP A 63 7.24 -18.00 -5.39
C ASP A 63 7.47 -19.50 -5.10
N PRO A 64 6.39 -20.29 -4.94
CA PRO A 64 6.47 -21.70 -4.50
C PRO A 64 7.33 -22.60 -5.38
N GLY A 65 7.67 -22.20 -6.60
CA GLY A 65 8.53 -22.98 -7.51
C GLY A 65 10.00 -22.60 -7.47
N SER A 66 10.36 -21.57 -6.74
CA SER A 66 11.75 -21.07 -6.70
C SER A 66 12.64 -21.88 -5.79
N PRO A 67 13.90 -22.18 -6.18
CA PRO A 67 14.88 -22.80 -5.28
C PRO A 67 15.27 -21.89 -4.10
N LEU A 68 14.91 -20.61 -4.14
CA LEU A 68 15.15 -19.66 -3.06
C LEU A 68 13.96 -19.56 -2.10
N SER A 69 12.88 -20.29 -2.35
CA SER A 69 11.70 -20.31 -1.47
C SER A 69 11.79 -21.41 -0.42
N ASP A 70 11.17 -21.13 0.72
CA ASP A 70 10.95 -22.16 1.74
C ASP A 70 9.84 -23.13 1.31
N LYS A 71 9.57 -24.14 2.15
CA LYS A 71 8.53 -25.14 1.90
C LYS A 71 7.11 -24.57 1.80
N ASN A 72 6.88 -23.35 2.29
CA ASN A 72 5.61 -22.65 2.27
C ASN A 72 5.49 -21.69 1.07
N GLY A 73 6.54 -21.57 0.25
CA GLY A 73 6.57 -20.72 -0.93
C GLY A 73 7.09 -19.30 -0.72
N PHE A 74 7.56 -18.95 0.47
CA PHE A 74 8.13 -17.64 0.73
C PHE A 74 9.59 -17.55 0.28
N ARG A 75 9.94 -16.52 -0.46
CA ARG A 75 11.29 -16.23 -0.91
C ARG A 75 12.17 -15.84 0.28
N THR A 76 13.05 -16.72 0.68
CA THR A 76 13.90 -16.54 1.88
C THR A 76 14.87 -15.36 1.75
N ASP A 77 15.38 -15.10 0.55
CA ASP A 77 16.24 -13.95 0.25
C ASP A 77 15.48 -12.64 0.43
N VAL A 78 14.23 -12.56 -0.08
CA VAL A 78 13.37 -11.37 0.07
C VAL A 78 12.96 -11.18 1.53
N ILE A 79 12.55 -12.26 2.22
CA ILE A 79 12.20 -12.20 3.65
C ILE A 79 13.36 -11.69 4.49
N ASN A 80 14.58 -12.15 4.23
CA ASN A 80 15.75 -11.70 4.97
C ASN A 80 16.03 -10.20 4.76
N ALA A 81 15.94 -9.71 3.52
CA ALA A 81 16.07 -8.27 3.22
C ALA A 81 15.00 -7.44 3.92
N LEU A 82 13.73 -7.90 3.92
CA LEU A 82 12.62 -7.22 4.61
C LEU A 82 12.80 -7.21 6.14
N LYS A 83 13.37 -8.27 6.72
CA LYS A 83 13.71 -8.31 8.16
C LYS A 83 14.75 -7.26 8.53
N GLU A 84 15.73 -7.01 7.67
CA GLU A 84 16.73 -5.95 7.89
C GLU A 84 16.09 -4.56 7.93
N LEU A 85 15.05 -4.33 7.11
CA LEU A 85 14.29 -3.08 7.09
C LEU A 85 13.43 -2.87 8.35
N LYS A 86 13.13 -3.94 9.11
CA LYS A 86 12.29 -3.91 10.32
C LYS A 86 10.94 -3.23 10.08
N ILE A 87 10.28 -3.59 8.98
CA ILE A 87 8.97 -3.03 8.60
C ILE A 87 7.95 -3.31 9.70
N PRO A 88 7.34 -2.31 10.33
CA PRO A 88 6.46 -2.50 11.49
C PRO A 88 5.02 -2.86 11.12
N VAL A 89 4.57 -2.52 9.92
CA VAL A 89 3.21 -2.79 9.41
C VAL A 89 3.24 -2.95 7.90
N ILE A 90 2.45 -3.87 7.38
CA ILE A 90 2.32 -4.10 5.93
C ILE A 90 0.84 -4.04 5.55
N ARG A 91 0.50 -3.20 4.57
CA ARG A 91 -0.83 -3.11 3.97
C ARG A 91 -0.95 -4.05 2.78
N TRP A 92 -2.02 -4.84 2.72
CA TRP A 92 -2.34 -5.80 1.65
C TRP A 92 -3.88 -5.89 1.49
N PRO A 93 -4.47 -6.33 0.39
CA PRO A 93 -3.89 -6.76 -0.89
C PRO A 93 -3.58 -5.62 -1.84
N GLY A 94 -3.75 -4.41 -1.40
CA GLY A 94 -3.24 -3.31 -2.15
C GLY A 94 -4.25 -2.27 -2.54
N GLY A 95 -3.88 -1.52 -3.57
CA GLY A 95 -4.48 -0.39 -4.19
C GLY A 95 -5.72 -0.71 -5.01
N CYS A 96 -5.67 -0.39 -6.32
CA CYS A 96 -6.84 -0.57 -7.21
C CYS A 96 -7.30 -2.03 -7.36
N PHE A 97 -6.40 -2.99 -7.17
CA PHE A 97 -6.72 -4.42 -7.17
C PHE A 97 -7.87 -4.77 -6.22
N VAL A 98 -7.90 -4.15 -5.04
CA VAL A 98 -8.87 -4.50 -3.99
C VAL A 98 -10.32 -4.31 -4.40
N ASP A 99 -10.60 -3.43 -5.36
CA ASP A 99 -11.96 -3.17 -5.84
C ASP A 99 -12.64 -4.35 -6.54
N GLY A 100 -11.84 -5.31 -7.03
CA GLY A 100 -12.31 -6.54 -7.64
C GLY A 100 -12.03 -7.79 -6.80
N TYR A 101 -11.36 -7.64 -5.66
CA TYR A 101 -10.94 -8.76 -4.84
C TYR A 101 -11.98 -9.14 -3.80
N HIS A 102 -12.33 -10.42 -3.77
CA HIS A 102 -13.17 -11.02 -2.74
C HIS A 102 -12.33 -12.01 -1.93
N TRP A 103 -12.15 -11.73 -0.67
CA TRP A 103 -11.26 -12.49 0.23
C TRP A 103 -11.53 -13.99 0.27
N ILE A 104 -12.80 -14.38 0.09
CA ILE A 104 -13.24 -15.77 0.10
C ILE A 104 -12.57 -16.60 -1.00
N ASN A 105 -12.14 -15.98 -2.11
CA ASN A 105 -11.44 -16.67 -3.20
C ASN A 105 -10.00 -17.05 -2.82
N GLY A 106 -9.41 -16.34 -1.85
CA GLY A 106 -8.03 -16.53 -1.39
C GLY A 106 -7.90 -17.41 -0.14
N VAL A 107 -8.94 -18.16 0.24
CA VAL A 107 -8.89 -19.05 1.42
C VAL A 107 -9.32 -20.47 1.07
N GLY A 108 -8.94 -21.44 1.93
CA GLY A 108 -9.23 -22.87 1.71
C GLY A 108 -8.31 -23.52 0.68
N GLU A 109 -8.61 -24.78 0.35
CA GLU A 109 -7.78 -25.59 -0.54
C GLU A 109 -8.16 -25.44 -2.03
N ASN A 110 -9.45 -25.20 -2.32
CA ASN A 110 -10.00 -25.19 -3.68
C ASN A 110 -10.06 -23.77 -4.27
N ARG A 111 -8.97 -23.02 -4.19
CA ARG A 111 -8.88 -21.67 -4.74
C ARG A 111 -8.87 -21.70 -6.26
N GLN A 112 -9.73 -20.89 -6.87
CA GLN A 112 -9.84 -20.81 -8.33
C GLN A 112 -9.26 -19.50 -8.84
N PRO A 113 -8.49 -19.52 -9.93
CA PRO A 113 -8.06 -18.31 -10.59
C PRO A 113 -9.23 -17.42 -10.99
N LYS A 114 -9.03 -16.12 -10.93
CA LYS A 114 -9.99 -15.08 -11.33
C LYS A 114 -9.33 -14.05 -12.22
N ASP A 115 -10.09 -13.53 -13.17
CA ASP A 115 -9.62 -12.39 -13.96
C ASP A 115 -9.60 -11.13 -13.08
N ASP A 116 -8.44 -10.51 -12.98
CA ASP A 116 -8.31 -9.19 -12.38
C ASP A 116 -8.58 -8.13 -13.45
N VAL A 117 -9.72 -7.46 -13.30
CA VAL A 117 -10.18 -6.43 -14.25
C VAL A 117 -9.37 -5.13 -14.17
N ARG A 118 -8.58 -4.93 -13.12
CA ARG A 118 -7.77 -3.71 -12.92
C ARG A 118 -6.45 -3.76 -13.66
N TRP A 119 -5.78 -4.89 -13.58
CA TRP A 119 -4.45 -5.05 -14.16
C TRP A 119 -4.45 -5.92 -15.41
N GLY A 120 -5.61 -6.51 -15.77
CA GLY A 120 -5.74 -7.35 -16.97
C GLY A 120 -4.92 -8.64 -16.90
N VAL A 121 -4.76 -9.19 -15.72
CA VAL A 121 -4.02 -10.43 -15.43
C VAL A 121 -4.93 -11.45 -14.78
N VAL A 122 -4.52 -12.71 -14.81
CA VAL A 122 -5.20 -13.75 -14.05
C VAL A 122 -4.61 -13.78 -12.64
N GLU A 123 -5.46 -13.56 -11.63
CA GLU A 123 -5.12 -13.74 -10.22
C GLU A 123 -5.31 -15.21 -9.84
N PRO A 124 -4.22 -15.93 -9.48
CA PRO A 124 -4.31 -17.36 -9.15
C PRO A 124 -4.91 -17.62 -7.77
N ASN A 125 -5.09 -16.60 -6.92
CA ASN A 125 -5.57 -16.69 -5.54
C ASN A 125 -4.74 -17.60 -4.62
N THR A 126 -3.50 -17.91 -4.99
CA THR A 126 -2.62 -18.79 -4.17
C THR A 126 -1.93 -18.05 -3.04
N PHE A 127 -1.97 -16.71 -3.05
CA PHE A 127 -1.56 -15.85 -1.94
C PHE A 127 -2.80 -15.11 -1.43
N GLY A 128 -3.28 -15.48 -0.27
CA GLY A 128 -4.48 -14.91 0.34
C GLY A 128 -4.26 -14.52 1.81
N THR A 129 -5.33 -14.51 2.58
CA THR A 129 -5.32 -14.05 3.98
C THR A 129 -4.27 -14.77 4.83
N HIS A 130 -4.16 -16.10 4.70
CA HIS A 130 -3.24 -16.90 5.52
C HIS A 130 -1.79 -16.65 5.17
N GLU A 131 -1.47 -16.65 3.87
CA GLU A 131 -0.11 -16.38 3.40
C GLU A 131 0.33 -14.95 3.78
N PHE A 132 -0.59 -13.99 3.70
CA PHE A 132 -0.30 -12.61 4.11
C PHE A 132 -0.03 -12.49 5.62
N VAL A 133 -0.88 -13.09 6.46
CA VAL A 133 -0.68 -13.03 7.91
C VAL A 133 0.60 -13.79 8.31
N GLU A 134 0.91 -14.91 7.66
CA GLU A 134 2.16 -15.65 7.89
C GLU A 134 3.38 -14.81 7.48
N LEU A 135 3.33 -14.13 6.34
CA LEU A 135 4.36 -13.16 5.94
C LEU A 135 4.60 -12.12 7.03
N CYS A 136 3.52 -11.52 7.54
CA CYS A 136 3.63 -10.54 8.62
C CYS A 136 4.26 -11.14 9.89
N ARG A 137 3.93 -12.37 10.26
CA ARG A 137 4.55 -13.09 11.39
C ARG A 137 6.04 -13.34 11.17
N LEU A 138 6.42 -13.75 9.97
CA LEU A 138 7.83 -13.95 9.59
C LEU A 138 8.65 -12.67 9.72
N LEU A 139 8.04 -11.53 9.46
CA LEU A 139 8.65 -10.21 9.49
C LEU A 139 8.51 -9.50 10.84
N ASN A 140 7.71 -10.03 11.76
CA ASN A 140 7.28 -9.36 13.00
C ASN A 140 6.62 -8.00 12.71
N ALA A 141 5.79 -7.96 11.66
CA ALA A 141 5.03 -6.81 11.21
C ALA A 141 3.55 -6.97 11.56
N GLU A 142 2.86 -5.85 11.83
CA GLU A 142 1.41 -5.84 11.99
C GLU A 142 0.71 -6.00 10.64
N PRO A 143 -0.24 -6.93 10.46
CA PRO A 143 -1.03 -7.01 9.25
C PRO A 143 -2.05 -5.88 9.18
N TYR A 144 -2.10 -5.20 8.04
CA TYR A 144 -3.08 -4.18 7.71
C TYR A 144 -3.83 -4.58 6.44
N ILE A 145 -5.08 -4.99 6.58
CA ILE A 145 -5.89 -5.48 5.47
C ILE A 145 -6.74 -4.36 4.87
N CYS A 146 -6.61 -4.17 3.56
CA CYS A 146 -7.46 -3.28 2.78
C CYS A 146 -8.60 -4.09 2.16
N GLN A 147 -9.83 -3.72 2.45
CA GLN A 147 -11.04 -4.42 1.99
C GLN A 147 -11.58 -3.84 0.69
N ASN A 148 -12.36 -4.64 -0.03
CA ASN A 148 -13.03 -4.21 -1.23
C ASN A 148 -14.07 -3.11 -0.93
N GLY A 149 -13.77 -1.87 -1.34
CA GLY A 149 -14.67 -0.73 -1.13
C GLY A 149 -15.96 -0.76 -1.98
N LEU A 150 -16.05 -1.67 -2.94
CA LEU A 150 -17.25 -1.90 -3.77
C LEU A 150 -18.10 -3.06 -3.28
N ALA A 151 -17.54 -3.97 -2.50
CA ALA A 151 -18.26 -5.12 -1.95
C ALA A 151 -19.34 -4.70 -0.94
N ASP A 152 -20.19 -5.65 -0.57
CA ASP A 152 -21.18 -5.45 0.47
C ASP A 152 -20.49 -5.22 1.83
N VAL A 153 -21.10 -4.42 2.68
CA VAL A 153 -20.66 -4.18 4.06
C VAL A 153 -20.57 -5.48 4.86
N GLN A 154 -21.48 -6.42 4.58
CA GLN A 154 -21.47 -7.74 5.22
C GLN A 154 -20.19 -8.52 4.87
N GLU A 155 -19.70 -8.44 3.64
CA GLU A 155 -18.42 -9.10 3.26
C GLU A 155 -17.24 -8.58 4.08
N MET A 156 -17.26 -7.30 4.45
CA MET A 156 -16.24 -6.71 5.32
C MET A 156 -16.28 -7.31 6.73
N ALA A 157 -17.49 -7.43 7.29
CA ALA A 157 -17.69 -8.07 8.59
C ALA A 157 -17.33 -9.55 8.59
N ASP A 158 -17.69 -10.26 7.52
CA ASP A 158 -17.40 -11.68 7.32
C ASP A 158 -15.89 -11.95 7.29
N TRP A 159 -15.11 -11.06 6.67
CA TRP A 159 -13.66 -11.20 6.65
C TRP A 159 -13.03 -10.96 8.04
N VAL A 160 -13.56 -10.01 8.81
CA VAL A 160 -13.16 -9.82 10.21
C VAL A 160 -13.54 -11.04 11.06
N GLU A 161 -14.75 -11.63 10.86
CA GLU A 161 -15.18 -12.85 11.55
C GLU A 161 -14.24 -14.01 11.22
N TYR A 162 -13.94 -14.22 9.94
CA TYR A 162 -12.99 -15.24 9.50
C TYR A 162 -11.63 -15.08 10.17
N SER A 163 -11.14 -13.84 10.25
CA SER A 163 -9.79 -13.57 10.77
C SER A 163 -9.73 -13.61 12.30
N ASN A 164 -10.71 -13.08 13.00
CA ASN A 164 -10.56 -12.77 14.42
C ASN A 164 -11.52 -13.51 15.35
N ALA A 165 -12.69 -13.95 14.86
CA ALA A 165 -13.68 -14.55 15.75
C ALA A 165 -13.30 -15.98 16.17
N THR A 166 -13.76 -16.38 17.37
CA THR A 166 -13.59 -17.75 17.89
C THR A 166 -14.78 -18.67 17.60
N LYS A 167 -15.91 -18.07 17.21
CA LYS A 167 -17.17 -18.73 16.86
C LYS A 167 -17.89 -17.97 15.76
N GLY A 168 -18.77 -18.65 15.06
CA GLY A 168 -19.53 -18.11 13.93
C GLY A 168 -19.18 -18.85 12.64
N LYS A 169 -19.96 -18.59 11.60
CA LYS A 169 -19.87 -19.30 10.32
C LYS A 169 -18.46 -19.24 9.72
N PHE A 170 -17.86 -18.05 9.70
CA PHE A 170 -16.56 -17.85 9.07
C PHE A 170 -15.40 -18.22 10.01
N ALA A 171 -15.59 -18.13 11.32
CA ALA A 171 -14.65 -18.70 12.28
C ALA A 171 -14.54 -20.22 12.15
N GLU A 172 -15.68 -20.92 11.97
CA GLU A 172 -15.67 -22.38 11.72
C GLU A 172 -15.04 -22.70 10.37
N MET A 173 -15.33 -21.96 9.31
CA MET A 173 -14.67 -22.09 8.01
C MET A 173 -13.13 -21.94 8.13
N ARG A 174 -12.63 -21.00 8.93
CA ARG A 174 -11.20 -20.88 9.18
C ARG A 174 -10.63 -22.15 9.81
N LYS A 175 -11.32 -22.71 10.80
CA LYS A 175 -10.89 -23.97 11.46
C LYS A 175 -10.90 -25.14 10.49
N GLU A 176 -11.94 -25.25 9.65
CA GLU A 176 -12.03 -26.26 8.59
C GLU A 176 -10.87 -26.12 7.58
N ASN A 177 -10.43 -24.89 7.31
CA ASN A 177 -9.25 -24.60 6.50
C ASN A 177 -7.91 -24.86 7.23
N GLY A 178 -7.92 -25.48 8.42
CA GLY A 178 -6.72 -25.88 9.16
C GLY A 178 -6.16 -24.84 10.14
N TYR A 179 -6.88 -23.73 10.37
CA TYR A 179 -6.43 -22.65 11.26
C TYR A 179 -7.37 -22.51 12.47
N SER A 180 -7.08 -23.27 13.53
CA SER A 180 -7.89 -23.30 14.75
C SER A 180 -7.96 -21.96 15.47
N ASP A 181 -6.83 -21.25 15.53
CA ASP A 181 -6.71 -20.00 16.28
C ASP A 181 -7.04 -18.77 15.43
N PRO A 182 -7.57 -17.70 16.06
CA PRO A 182 -7.73 -16.41 15.40
C PRO A 182 -6.42 -15.87 14.83
N LEU A 183 -6.49 -15.24 13.68
CA LEU A 183 -5.35 -14.60 13.02
C LEU A 183 -4.96 -13.30 13.72
N ASN A 184 -5.91 -12.68 14.45
CA ASN A 184 -5.75 -11.45 15.23
C ASN A 184 -5.33 -10.23 14.39
N VAL A 185 -5.92 -10.07 13.22
CA VAL A 185 -5.71 -8.88 12.38
C VAL A 185 -6.39 -7.68 12.99
N LYS A 186 -5.63 -6.66 13.32
CA LYS A 186 -6.16 -5.48 14.03
C LYS A 186 -6.51 -4.32 13.12
N ILE A 187 -5.76 -4.10 12.04
CA ILE A 187 -5.89 -2.90 11.20
C ILE A 187 -6.61 -3.24 9.89
N TRP A 188 -7.70 -2.53 9.62
CA TRP A 188 -8.56 -2.74 8.46
C TRP A 188 -8.86 -1.43 7.75
N SER A 189 -8.77 -1.40 6.42
CA SER A 189 -9.19 -0.26 5.62
C SER A 189 -10.46 -0.56 4.84
N VAL A 190 -11.33 0.41 4.74
CA VAL A 190 -12.48 0.36 3.85
C VAL A 190 -12.09 0.94 2.51
N GLY A 191 -11.82 0.08 1.53
CA GLY A 191 -11.49 0.46 0.16
C GLY A 191 -10.14 1.13 -0.03
N ASN A 192 -9.86 1.49 -1.27
CA ASN A 192 -8.67 2.19 -1.71
C ASN A 192 -9.05 3.37 -2.62
N GLU A 193 -8.50 4.56 -2.35
CA GLU A 193 -8.59 5.75 -3.22
C GLU A 193 -10.02 6.08 -3.69
N ARG A 194 -10.97 5.98 -2.76
CA ARG A 194 -12.39 6.21 -3.00
C ARG A 194 -12.86 7.49 -2.33
N SER A 195 -13.89 8.12 -2.91
CA SER A 195 -14.50 9.35 -2.42
C SER A 195 -15.99 9.41 -2.77
N GLY A 196 -16.68 10.45 -2.29
CA GLY A 196 -18.09 10.68 -2.53
C GLY A 196 -19.01 10.10 -1.45
N LEU A 197 -20.29 10.50 -1.49
CA LEU A 197 -21.26 10.21 -0.44
C LEU A 197 -21.48 8.70 -0.21
N ASP A 198 -21.60 7.92 -1.28
CA ASP A 198 -21.82 6.48 -1.18
C ASP A 198 -20.63 5.80 -0.50
N TYR A 199 -19.40 6.26 -0.79
CA TYR A 199 -18.21 5.76 -0.13
C TYR A 199 -18.18 6.14 1.36
N ILE A 200 -18.54 7.39 1.70
CA ILE A 200 -18.58 7.85 3.10
C ILE A 200 -19.59 7.02 3.91
N HIS A 201 -20.78 6.75 3.35
CA HIS A 201 -21.75 5.88 4.00
C HIS A 201 -21.22 4.45 4.16
N LYS A 202 -20.53 3.92 3.15
CA LYS A 202 -19.91 2.60 3.23
C LYS A 202 -18.80 2.54 4.31
N VAL A 203 -18.01 3.59 4.45
CA VAL A 203 -17.01 3.71 5.53
C VAL A 203 -17.68 3.66 6.90
N ARG A 204 -18.77 4.41 7.09
CA ARG A 204 -19.54 4.40 8.32
C ARG A 204 -20.09 3.01 8.62
N ASP A 205 -20.83 2.44 7.68
CA ASP A 205 -21.54 1.19 7.88
C ASP A 205 -20.59 -0.01 7.97
N GLY A 206 -19.53 -0.02 7.17
CA GLY A 206 -18.45 -1.01 7.25
C GLY A 206 -17.70 -0.94 8.58
N GLY A 207 -17.39 0.28 9.04
CA GLY A 207 -16.75 0.48 10.34
C GLY A 207 -17.63 -0.02 11.50
N ILE A 208 -18.95 0.20 11.43
CA ILE A 208 -19.91 -0.33 12.40
C ILE A 208 -19.92 -1.86 12.36
N ALA A 209 -20.10 -2.44 11.17
CA ALA A 209 -20.24 -3.88 11.00
C ALA A 209 -18.98 -4.64 11.45
N MET A 210 -17.81 -4.18 11.08
CA MET A 210 -16.54 -4.77 11.52
C MET A 210 -16.38 -4.72 13.05
N LYS A 211 -16.70 -3.59 13.69
CA LYS A 211 -16.59 -3.42 15.16
C LYS A 211 -17.68 -4.17 15.92
N GLN A 212 -18.77 -4.53 15.29
CA GLN A 212 -19.77 -5.46 15.89
C GLN A 212 -19.24 -6.88 15.98
N VAL A 213 -18.40 -7.30 15.04
CA VAL A 213 -17.73 -8.62 15.07
C VAL A 213 -16.59 -8.62 16.07
N ASP A 214 -15.72 -7.61 15.99
CA ASP A 214 -14.57 -7.44 16.88
C ASP A 214 -14.38 -5.95 17.20
N SER A 215 -14.75 -5.55 18.42
CA SER A 215 -14.69 -4.16 18.86
C SER A 215 -13.26 -3.62 18.98
N SER A 216 -12.26 -4.47 18.96
CA SER A 216 -10.85 -4.11 19.09
C SER A 216 -10.21 -3.70 17.76
N VAL A 217 -10.87 -3.94 16.62
CA VAL A 217 -10.30 -3.58 15.32
C VAL A 217 -10.17 -2.07 15.12
N LEU A 218 -9.10 -1.69 14.47
CA LEU A 218 -8.78 -0.32 14.11
C LEU A 218 -9.15 -0.11 12.64
N VAL A 219 -10.08 0.81 12.39
CA VAL A 219 -10.62 1.05 11.06
C VAL A 219 -9.97 2.27 10.43
N SER A 220 -9.55 2.11 9.18
CA SER A 220 -9.04 3.16 8.30
C SER A 220 -9.93 3.33 7.08
N CYS A 221 -9.80 4.44 6.39
CA CYS A 221 -10.43 4.67 5.10
C CYS A 221 -9.56 5.56 4.21
N SER A 222 -9.89 5.66 2.92
CA SER A 222 -9.32 6.69 2.04
C SER A 222 -9.82 8.07 2.44
N GLY A 223 -8.90 9.01 2.67
CA GLY A 223 -9.22 10.40 2.92
C GLY A 223 -9.07 11.26 1.67
N THR A 224 -7.98 11.08 0.95
CA THR A 224 -7.70 11.82 -0.29
C THR A 224 -7.19 10.89 -1.38
N HIS A 225 -7.39 11.30 -2.63
CA HIS A 225 -6.80 10.71 -3.81
C HIS A 225 -6.43 11.81 -4.81
N GLY A 226 -5.18 11.76 -5.32
CA GLY A 226 -4.75 12.58 -6.44
C GLY A 226 -4.87 14.10 -6.23
N GLY A 227 -4.66 14.61 -5.01
CA GLY A 227 -4.75 16.04 -4.70
C GLY A 227 -6.15 16.53 -4.32
N SER A 228 -7.14 15.64 -4.20
CA SER A 228 -8.44 15.99 -3.64
C SER A 228 -8.32 16.40 -2.18
N THR A 229 -9.23 17.24 -1.71
CA THR A 229 -9.36 17.58 -0.28
C THR A 229 -10.18 16.51 0.43
N ILE A 230 -9.91 16.29 1.73
CA ILE A 230 -10.76 15.45 2.57
C ILE A 230 -12.13 16.10 2.68
N ASP A 231 -13.19 15.32 2.38
CA ASP A 231 -14.56 15.78 2.56
C ASP A 231 -14.86 15.89 4.08
N PRO A 232 -15.19 17.09 4.60
CA PRO A 232 -15.51 17.25 6.02
C PRO A 232 -16.66 16.37 6.49
N TYR A 233 -17.61 16.04 5.62
CA TYR A 233 -18.72 15.14 5.92
C TYR A 233 -18.26 13.73 6.28
N LEU A 234 -17.09 13.30 5.82
CA LEU A 234 -16.50 12.03 6.26
C LEU A 234 -16.34 11.96 7.79
N PHE A 235 -15.88 13.04 8.40
CA PHE A 235 -15.70 13.09 9.85
C PHE A 235 -17.04 13.14 10.59
N GLU A 236 -18.01 13.89 10.06
CA GLU A 236 -19.34 13.97 10.62
C GLU A 236 -20.06 12.60 10.59
N ALA A 237 -20.04 11.95 9.43
CA ALA A 237 -20.79 10.70 9.21
C ALA A 237 -20.10 9.46 9.79
N ALA A 238 -18.77 9.37 9.69
CA ALA A 238 -18.02 8.14 9.99
C ALA A 238 -16.92 8.31 11.06
N GLY A 239 -16.55 9.53 11.44
CA GLY A 239 -15.37 9.80 12.27
C GLY A 239 -15.31 9.02 13.57
N LYS A 240 -16.45 8.81 14.27
CA LYS A 240 -16.52 8.03 15.52
C LYS A 240 -16.20 6.53 15.34
N HIS A 241 -16.24 6.04 14.12
CA HIS A 241 -15.94 4.65 13.78
C HIS A 241 -14.54 4.45 13.20
N LEU A 242 -13.84 5.56 12.89
CA LEU A 242 -12.51 5.56 12.32
C LEU A 242 -11.43 5.72 13.38
N ASN A 243 -10.28 5.11 13.11
CA ASN A 243 -9.06 5.27 13.89
C ASN A 243 -7.96 5.95 13.07
N TYR A 244 -7.97 5.76 11.73
CA TYR A 244 -6.98 6.29 10.81
C TYR A 244 -7.63 6.78 9.52
N ILE A 245 -6.93 7.68 8.83
CA ILE A 245 -7.23 8.10 7.47
C ILE A 245 -5.97 7.90 6.64
N SER A 246 -6.11 7.25 5.49
CA SER A 246 -5.06 7.07 4.52
C SER A 246 -5.08 8.23 3.53
N VAL A 247 -3.99 8.95 3.44
CA VAL A 247 -3.83 10.08 2.50
C VAL A 247 -2.88 9.65 1.40
N HIS A 248 -3.37 9.66 0.16
CA HIS A 248 -2.59 9.31 -1.02
C HIS A 248 -2.34 10.56 -1.85
N GLN A 249 -1.10 10.95 -1.97
CA GLN A 249 -0.70 12.14 -2.72
C GLN A 249 0.41 11.80 -3.70
N TYR A 250 0.19 12.12 -4.97
CA TYR A 250 1.17 11.96 -6.03
C TYR A 250 1.79 13.32 -6.36
N TRP A 251 3.11 13.41 -6.29
CA TRP A 251 3.88 14.61 -6.55
C TRP A 251 4.62 14.57 -7.91
N ILE A 252 4.27 13.59 -8.77
CA ILE A 252 5.03 13.22 -9.97
C ILE A 252 4.78 14.18 -11.12
N GLU A 253 3.59 14.78 -11.21
CA GLU A 253 3.28 15.71 -12.29
C GLU A 253 4.10 16.99 -12.18
N ASN A 254 5.04 17.14 -13.11
CA ASN A 254 5.92 18.30 -13.22
C ASN A 254 6.96 18.45 -12.09
N PHE A 255 7.55 17.35 -11.63
CA PHE A 255 8.65 17.36 -10.68
C PHE A 255 9.72 18.41 -10.97
N GLN A 256 9.98 18.71 -12.26
CA GLN A 256 10.89 19.77 -12.68
C GLN A 256 10.30 21.19 -12.61
N LYS A 257 8.97 21.37 -12.61
CA LYS A 257 8.30 22.67 -12.58
C LYS A 257 7.88 23.12 -11.19
N HIS A 258 7.72 22.21 -10.24
CA HIS A 258 7.15 22.47 -8.93
C HIS A 258 8.11 22.33 -7.75
N TYR A 259 9.41 22.24 -8.02
CA TYR A 259 10.42 22.31 -6.97
C TYR A 259 10.57 23.75 -6.47
N THR A 260 9.52 24.28 -5.87
CA THR A 260 9.63 25.51 -5.07
C THR A 260 9.81 25.14 -3.59
N PRO A 261 10.53 25.94 -2.80
CA PRO A 261 10.68 25.72 -1.36
C PRO A 261 9.33 25.59 -0.64
N ASP A 262 8.29 26.25 -1.12
CA ASP A 262 6.94 26.21 -0.55
C ASP A 262 6.26 24.85 -0.75
N TYR A 263 6.58 24.12 -1.81
CA TYR A 263 6.05 22.79 -2.08
C TYR A 263 6.66 21.71 -1.17
N LEU A 264 7.92 21.89 -0.82
CA LEU A 264 8.61 20.97 0.13
C LEU A 264 8.15 21.18 1.57
N SER A 265 7.60 22.36 1.91
CA SER A 265 7.06 22.64 3.24
C SER A 265 5.75 21.89 3.52
N LEU A 266 5.06 21.39 2.50
CA LEU A 266 3.83 20.62 2.61
C LEU A 266 4.08 19.12 2.86
N ILE A 267 5.33 18.63 2.79
CA ILE A 267 5.71 17.27 3.17
C ILE A 267 5.95 17.24 4.71
N HIS A 268 4.98 17.67 5.46
CA HIS A 268 4.91 17.40 6.88
C HIS A 268 3.93 16.23 7.08
N ILE A 269 4.53 15.05 7.23
CA ILE A 269 3.86 13.86 7.71
C ILE A 269 3.74 13.93 9.23
#